data_df2c6fad2457f30015decf463c31796c
#
_entry.id   df2c6fad2457f30015decf463c31796c
#
_cell.length_a   1.000
_cell.length_b   1.000
_cell.length_c   1.000
_cell.angle_alpha   90.00
_cell.angle_beta   90.00
_cell.angle_gamma   90.00
#
_symmetry.space_group_name_H-M   'P 1'
#
loop_
_entity.id
_entity.type
_entity.pdbx_description
1 polymer ?
#
loop_
_entity_poly.entity_id
_entity_poly.type
_entity_poly.pdbx_seq_one_letter_code
_entity_poly.pdbx_strand_id
1 'polypeptide(L)'
;MKIRFTKMQGAGNDFVVLDETRDRLNLSAGQYRFLADRHFGVGADQILTVRPAPEGVAGQGLDFEYVIHNADGGEVEHCGNGARCFVRYVREKGLTAKDAVKVKVVGGVLELRQNPDGRVTVDMGAPVFDLKRIPFEPTGLEARSQGSWQVWPLDIEEKQDHPSANRSDSAPVLVAVLSMGNPHAVQVVDDVDTAPVQTQGARVERHPAFPRRVNAGFMQVVSRSRIRLRVFERGAGETLACGTGACAAVVAGIRLGLLDPRVDVETRGGQLTIEWASASGNLAAPVLMTGPATTVFEGEIDIPELT
;
A
#
# COMPACT_ATOMS: atom_id res chain seq x y z
N MET A 1 23.98 21.86 1.74
CA MET A 1 24.46 20.72 2.56
C MET A 1 24.59 19.49 1.68
N LYS A 2 25.75 18.79 1.72
CA LYS A 2 25.94 17.56 0.91
C LYS A 2 25.52 16.34 1.71
N ILE A 3 24.67 15.49 1.15
CA ILE A 3 24.19 14.26 1.80
C ILE A 3 24.38 13.04 0.90
N ARG A 4 24.53 11.87 1.53
CA ARG A 4 24.52 10.57 0.87
C ARG A 4 23.11 9.99 0.89
N PHE A 5 22.75 9.27 -0.17
CA PHE A 5 21.50 8.57 -0.27
C PHE A 5 21.64 7.22 -0.97
N THR A 6 20.66 6.35 -0.76
CA THR A 6 20.50 5.12 -1.52
C THR A 6 19.13 5.15 -2.20
N LYS A 7 19.10 5.01 -3.53
CA LYS A 7 17.86 4.85 -4.29
C LYS A 7 17.44 3.41 -4.26
N MET A 8 16.21 3.16 -3.81
CA MET A 8 15.63 1.82 -3.71
C MET A 8 14.23 1.77 -4.34
N GLN A 9 13.74 0.57 -4.62
CA GLN A 9 12.37 0.35 -5.06
C GLN A 9 11.84 -0.98 -4.51
N GLY A 10 10.51 -1.05 -4.31
CA GLY A 10 9.79 -2.25 -3.93
C GLY A 10 8.51 -2.39 -4.77
N ALA A 11 8.52 -3.30 -5.76
CA ALA A 11 7.42 -3.49 -6.69
C ALA A 11 7.01 -2.19 -7.43
N GLY A 12 8.01 -1.39 -7.87
CA GLY A 12 7.80 -0.17 -8.64
C GLY A 12 7.52 1.10 -7.83
N ASN A 13 7.27 0.99 -6.54
CA ASN A 13 7.25 2.15 -5.63
C ASN A 13 8.69 2.47 -5.21
N ASP A 14 9.14 3.69 -5.44
CA ASP A 14 10.54 4.06 -5.32
C ASP A 14 10.81 5.03 -4.15
N PHE A 15 12.01 4.88 -3.56
CA PHE A 15 12.40 5.55 -2.34
C PHE A 15 13.80 6.16 -2.46
N VAL A 16 13.98 7.32 -1.86
CA VAL A 16 15.29 7.82 -1.43
C VAL A 16 15.47 7.43 0.03
N VAL A 17 16.49 6.62 0.33
CA VAL A 17 16.80 6.17 1.69
C VAL A 17 17.93 7.00 2.26
N LEU A 18 17.70 7.58 3.44
CA LEU A 18 18.65 8.39 4.20
C LEU A 18 19.06 7.66 5.47
N ASP A 19 20.34 7.69 5.80
CA ASP A 19 20.90 7.09 7.01
C ASP A 19 21.14 8.18 8.07
N GLU A 20 20.33 8.17 9.10
CA GLU A 20 20.49 8.99 10.32
C GLU A 20 20.84 8.15 11.55
N THR A 21 21.47 6.97 11.34
CA THR A 21 21.87 6.12 12.48
C THR A 21 23.01 6.70 13.31
N ARG A 22 23.80 7.61 12.73
CA ARG A 22 24.91 8.30 13.41
C ARG A 22 24.59 9.76 13.67
N ASP A 23 24.24 10.49 12.62
CA ASP A 23 24.02 11.94 12.65
C ASP A 23 22.65 12.30 12.09
N ARG A 24 21.92 13.20 12.74
CA ARG A 24 20.65 13.73 12.28
C ARG A 24 20.86 14.75 11.18
N LEU A 25 20.16 14.59 10.07
CA LEU A 25 20.20 15.55 8.95
C LEU A 25 19.31 16.78 9.21
N ASN A 26 18.26 16.62 10.01
CA ASN A 26 17.30 17.69 10.38
C ASN A 26 16.73 18.44 9.16
N LEU A 27 16.33 17.70 8.14
CA LEU A 27 15.80 18.26 6.89
C LEU A 27 14.46 18.96 7.12
N SER A 28 14.28 20.10 6.47
CA SER A 28 13.00 20.78 6.39
C SER A 28 12.04 20.09 5.41
N ALA A 29 10.73 20.38 5.50
CA ALA A 29 9.74 19.91 4.53
C ALA A 29 10.09 20.32 3.09
N GLY A 30 10.67 21.51 2.91
CA GLY A 30 11.17 21.99 1.62
C GLY A 30 12.30 21.12 1.05
N GLN A 31 13.20 20.66 1.91
CA GLN A 31 14.30 19.79 1.52
C GLN A 31 13.85 18.36 1.20
N TYR A 32 12.85 17.83 1.92
CA TYR A 32 12.21 16.56 1.54
C TYR A 32 11.52 16.64 0.17
N ARG A 33 10.78 17.73 -0.10
CA ARG A 33 10.18 17.99 -1.44
C ARG A 33 11.23 18.04 -2.53
N PHE A 34 12.35 18.73 -2.28
CA PHE A 34 13.47 18.80 -3.22
C PHE A 34 14.04 17.42 -3.53
N LEU A 35 14.30 16.60 -2.51
CA LEU A 35 14.80 15.22 -2.71
C LEU A 35 13.85 14.36 -3.52
N ALA A 36 12.55 14.51 -3.32
CA ALA A 36 11.50 13.77 -4.02
C ALA A 36 11.27 14.25 -5.46
N ASP A 37 11.69 15.47 -5.80
CA ASP A 37 11.49 16.04 -7.13
C ASP A 37 12.29 15.27 -8.19
N ARG A 38 11.59 14.81 -9.26
CA ARG A 38 12.19 13.98 -10.32
C ARG A 38 12.99 14.78 -11.35
N HIS A 39 12.91 16.10 -11.31
CA HIS A 39 13.60 16.99 -12.25
C HIS A 39 14.79 17.72 -11.61
N PHE A 40 14.66 18.14 -10.36
CA PHE A 40 15.64 18.97 -9.67
C PHE A 40 16.35 18.22 -8.55
N GLY A 41 15.76 17.18 -7.99
CA GLY A 41 16.30 16.36 -6.92
C GLY A 41 16.74 14.97 -7.39
N VAL A 42 16.64 14.00 -6.49
CA VAL A 42 16.88 12.57 -6.81
C VAL A 42 15.65 11.94 -7.49
N GLY A 43 14.47 12.40 -7.10
CA GLY A 43 13.19 11.87 -7.56
C GLY A 43 12.80 10.58 -6.85
N ALA A 44 11.67 10.59 -6.16
CA ALA A 44 11.09 9.40 -5.53
C ALA A 44 9.61 9.64 -5.19
N ASP A 45 8.86 8.55 -5.03
CA ASP A 45 7.52 8.61 -4.47
C ASP A 45 7.56 9.02 -2.99
N GLN A 46 8.58 8.53 -2.25
CA GLN A 46 8.73 8.78 -0.81
C GLN A 46 10.21 8.82 -0.40
N ILE A 47 10.47 9.50 0.72
CA ILE A 47 11.79 9.54 1.37
C ILE A 47 11.70 8.70 2.66
N LEU A 48 12.61 7.74 2.80
CA LEU A 48 12.69 6.83 3.93
C LEU A 48 13.94 7.17 4.75
N THR A 49 13.77 7.43 6.04
CA THR A 49 14.89 7.74 6.95
C THR A 49 15.06 6.63 7.98
N VAL A 50 16.27 6.08 8.04
CA VAL A 50 16.70 5.07 9.01
C VAL A 50 17.32 5.75 10.21
N ARG A 51 16.79 5.50 11.41
CA ARG A 51 17.25 6.08 12.67
C ARG A 51 17.55 5.00 13.70
N PRO A 52 18.42 5.27 14.69
CA PRO A 52 18.56 4.34 15.82
C PRO A 52 17.25 4.26 16.60
N ALA A 53 17.05 3.15 17.32
CA ALA A 53 15.89 3.02 18.21
C ALA A 53 15.84 4.20 19.20
N PRO A 54 14.64 4.78 19.47
CA PRO A 54 14.52 5.91 20.39
C PRO A 54 14.99 5.56 21.81
N GLU A 55 15.66 6.51 22.46
CA GLU A 55 16.08 6.38 23.86
C GLU A 55 14.85 6.20 24.76
N GLY A 56 14.97 5.37 25.82
CA GLY A 56 13.88 5.11 26.79
C GLY A 56 12.91 3.99 26.37
N VAL A 57 12.98 3.48 25.16
CA VAL A 57 12.18 2.32 24.68
C VAL A 57 13.03 1.06 24.54
N ALA A 58 14.26 1.08 25.02
CA ALA A 58 15.22 -0.04 24.96
C ALA A 58 14.71 -1.36 25.58
N GLY A 59 13.71 -1.30 26.47
CA GLY A 59 13.04 -2.48 27.05
C GLY A 59 12.06 -3.19 26.11
N GLN A 60 11.72 -2.62 24.94
CA GLN A 60 10.77 -3.21 23.97
C GLN A 60 11.47 -4.02 22.86
N GLY A 61 12.80 -4.14 22.91
CA GLY A 61 13.58 -4.90 21.92
C GLY A 61 13.52 -4.28 20.50
N LEU A 62 13.35 -2.97 20.40
CA LEU A 62 13.39 -2.22 19.15
C LEU A 62 14.82 -2.14 18.62
N ASP A 63 14.98 -2.30 17.31
CA ASP A 63 16.27 -2.22 16.63
C ASP A 63 16.50 -0.83 16.01
N PHE A 64 15.44 -0.25 15.41
CA PHE A 64 15.51 1.04 14.72
C PHE A 64 14.21 1.83 14.84
N GLU A 65 14.26 3.10 14.42
CA GLU A 65 13.12 3.91 14.06
C GLU A 65 13.07 4.07 12.53
N TYR A 66 11.88 3.89 11.96
CA TYR A 66 11.57 4.01 10.55
C TYR A 66 10.67 5.23 10.35
N VAL A 67 11.21 6.26 9.68
CA VAL A 67 10.48 7.49 9.37
C VAL A 67 10.29 7.60 7.87
N ILE A 68 9.12 8.02 7.42
CA ILE A 68 8.79 8.12 6.01
C ILE A 68 8.05 9.42 5.72
N HIS A 69 8.47 10.09 4.64
CA HIS A 69 7.85 11.32 4.15
C HIS A 69 7.36 11.10 2.71
N ASN A 70 6.19 11.63 2.40
CA ASN A 70 5.71 11.70 1.01
C ASN A 70 6.49 12.75 0.22
N ALA A 71 6.27 12.78 -1.11
CA ALA A 71 6.89 13.75 -2.00
C ALA A 71 6.52 15.21 -1.70
N ASP A 72 5.43 15.46 -0.97
CA ASP A 72 5.04 16.80 -0.48
C ASP A 72 5.79 17.25 0.78
N GLY A 73 6.63 16.39 1.34
CA GLY A 73 7.41 16.62 2.55
C GLY A 73 6.65 16.32 3.85
N GLY A 74 5.41 15.84 3.79
CA GLY A 74 4.63 15.43 4.95
C GLY A 74 5.03 14.03 5.45
N GLU A 75 5.19 13.88 6.78
CA GLU A 75 5.42 12.58 7.40
C GLU A 75 4.15 11.72 7.35
N VAL A 76 4.30 10.42 7.10
CA VAL A 76 3.21 9.44 7.03
C VAL A 76 3.45 8.27 7.99
N GLU A 77 2.37 7.56 8.35
CA GLU A 77 2.40 6.53 9.39
C GLU A 77 3.33 5.37 9.05
N HIS A 78 3.16 4.75 7.90
CA HIS A 78 4.02 3.69 7.35
C HIS A 78 3.64 3.34 5.91
N CYS A 79 4.55 2.67 5.21
CA CYS A 79 4.35 2.13 3.88
C CYS A 79 4.94 0.72 3.81
N GLY A 80 4.12 -0.29 3.47
CA GLY A 80 4.57 -1.68 3.39
C GLY A 80 5.67 -1.89 2.34
N ASN A 81 5.66 -1.14 1.23
CA ASN A 81 6.72 -1.18 0.23
C ASN A 81 8.03 -0.60 0.81
N GLY A 82 7.94 0.54 1.52
CA GLY A 82 9.07 1.16 2.21
C GLY A 82 9.64 0.27 3.31
N ALA A 83 8.79 -0.44 4.05
CA ALA A 83 9.22 -1.37 5.09
C ALA A 83 10.10 -2.50 4.51
N ARG A 84 9.81 -2.99 3.30
CA ARG A 84 10.66 -3.97 2.62
C ARG A 84 12.03 -3.38 2.25
N CYS A 85 12.05 -2.17 1.70
CA CYS A 85 13.29 -1.44 1.40
C CYS A 85 14.11 -1.17 2.67
N PHE A 86 13.44 -0.83 3.78
CA PHE A 86 14.08 -0.61 5.07
C PHE A 86 14.91 -1.83 5.53
N VAL A 87 14.30 -3.02 5.60
CA VAL A 87 15.00 -4.24 6.03
C VAL A 87 16.16 -4.56 5.10
N ARG A 88 15.91 -4.49 3.80
CA ARG A 88 16.97 -4.73 2.81
C ARG A 88 18.14 -3.77 3.02
N TYR A 89 17.85 -2.48 3.21
CA TYR A 89 18.86 -1.45 3.45
C TYR A 89 19.71 -1.72 4.69
N VAL A 90 19.10 -1.92 5.87
CA VAL A 90 19.86 -2.08 7.12
C VAL A 90 20.71 -3.34 7.10
N ARG A 91 20.32 -4.38 6.38
CA ARG A 91 21.13 -5.58 6.19
C ARG A 91 22.26 -5.37 5.19
N GLU A 92 22.03 -4.78 4.04
CA GLU A 92 23.05 -4.49 3.03
C GLU A 92 24.13 -3.55 3.56
N LYS A 93 23.74 -2.58 4.42
CA LYS A 93 24.68 -1.66 5.06
C LYS A 93 25.37 -2.24 6.30
N GLY A 94 25.07 -3.49 6.68
CA GLY A 94 25.67 -4.13 7.86
C GLY A 94 25.27 -3.48 9.19
N LEU A 95 24.16 -2.73 9.22
CA LEU A 95 23.64 -2.10 10.45
C LEU A 95 23.02 -3.15 11.39
N THR A 96 22.65 -4.32 10.88
CA THR A 96 22.16 -5.46 11.64
C THR A 96 22.49 -6.78 10.94
N ALA A 97 22.71 -7.85 11.75
CA ALA A 97 22.80 -9.23 11.27
C ALA A 97 21.51 -10.03 11.48
N LYS A 98 20.49 -9.41 12.11
CA LYS A 98 19.22 -10.10 12.42
C LYS A 98 18.39 -10.34 11.16
N ASP A 99 17.75 -11.51 11.07
CA ASP A 99 16.77 -11.81 10.02
C ASP A 99 15.42 -11.14 10.27
N ALA A 100 15.06 -10.95 11.55
CA ALA A 100 13.87 -10.21 11.97
C ALA A 100 14.29 -8.92 12.68
N VAL A 101 13.74 -7.79 12.24
CA VAL A 101 14.05 -6.45 12.73
C VAL A 101 12.77 -5.81 13.24
N LYS A 102 12.81 -5.31 14.47
CA LYS A 102 11.69 -4.56 15.08
C LYS A 102 11.92 -3.07 14.92
N VAL A 103 11.00 -2.40 14.28
CA VAL A 103 11.12 -0.97 13.99
C VAL A 103 9.97 -0.17 14.59
N LYS A 104 10.28 0.97 15.18
CA LYS A 104 9.31 1.96 15.61
C LYS A 104 8.82 2.75 14.39
N VAL A 105 7.51 2.89 14.23
CA VAL A 105 6.85 3.78 13.27
C VAL A 105 5.87 4.69 14.01
N VAL A 106 5.34 5.72 13.36
CA VAL A 106 4.34 6.62 13.97
C VAL A 106 3.15 5.84 14.54
N GLY A 107 2.63 4.87 13.79
CA GLY A 107 1.46 4.06 14.17
C GLY A 107 1.73 2.90 15.14
N GLY A 108 2.99 2.66 15.58
CA GLY A 108 3.28 1.53 16.47
C GLY A 108 4.66 0.89 16.26
N VAL A 109 4.71 -0.42 16.30
CA VAL A 109 5.91 -1.24 16.08
C VAL A 109 5.62 -2.25 14.98
N LEU A 110 6.54 -2.37 14.02
CA LEU A 110 6.49 -3.38 12.98
C LEU A 110 7.61 -4.39 13.19
N GLU A 111 7.30 -5.67 12.98
CA GLU A 111 8.30 -6.71 12.84
C GLU A 111 8.45 -7.05 11.36
N LEU A 112 9.66 -6.92 10.85
CA LEU A 112 10.01 -7.05 9.45
C LEU A 112 11.01 -8.18 9.30
N ARG A 113 10.78 -9.12 8.38
CA ARG A 113 11.63 -10.29 8.21
C ARG A 113 12.14 -10.42 6.78
N GLN A 114 13.45 -10.55 6.62
CA GLN A 114 14.04 -10.94 5.34
C GLN A 114 14.09 -12.47 5.23
N ASN A 115 13.55 -12.98 4.14
CA ASN A 115 13.54 -14.41 3.83
C ASN A 115 14.86 -14.85 3.18
N PRO A 116 15.18 -16.17 3.18
CA PRO A 116 16.38 -16.70 2.54
C PRO A 116 16.50 -16.40 1.05
N ASP A 117 15.37 -16.21 0.34
CA ASP A 117 15.32 -15.82 -1.08
C ASP A 117 15.53 -14.32 -1.32
N GLY A 118 15.79 -13.55 -0.26
CA GLY A 118 16.04 -12.11 -0.31
C GLY A 118 14.78 -11.25 -0.33
N ARG A 119 13.59 -11.84 -0.46
CA ARG A 119 12.32 -11.10 -0.32
C ARG A 119 12.07 -10.76 1.14
N VAL A 120 11.23 -9.78 1.38
CA VAL A 120 10.88 -9.34 2.74
C VAL A 120 9.40 -9.58 3.00
N THR A 121 9.10 -10.18 4.16
CA THR A 121 7.75 -10.35 4.68
C THR A 121 7.44 -9.24 5.70
N VAL A 122 6.28 -8.62 5.52
CA VAL A 122 5.73 -7.57 6.38
C VAL A 122 4.39 -8.04 6.93
N ASP A 123 4.19 -7.93 8.24
CA ASP A 123 2.87 -8.05 8.86
C ASP A 123 2.08 -6.76 8.61
N MET A 124 1.02 -6.88 7.81
CA MET A 124 0.15 -5.76 7.42
C MET A 124 -1.02 -5.55 8.39
N GLY A 125 -1.05 -6.30 9.49
CA GLY A 125 -2.15 -6.29 10.45
C GLY A 125 -3.40 -7.06 9.99
N ALA A 126 -4.41 -7.06 10.83
CA ALA A 126 -5.68 -7.70 10.54
C ALA A 126 -6.57 -6.81 9.65
N PRO A 127 -7.33 -7.40 8.71
CA PRO A 127 -8.30 -6.66 7.93
C PRO A 127 -9.48 -6.21 8.79
N VAL A 128 -10.06 -5.05 8.46
CA VAL A 128 -11.25 -4.51 9.13
C VAL A 128 -12.45 -4.64 8.20
N PHE A 129 -13.54 -5.24 8.70
CA PHE A 129 -14.79 -5.46 7.97
C PHE A 129 -15.96 -4.63 8.51
N ASP A 130 -15.79 -3.96 9.64
CA ASP A 130 -16.79 -3.05 10.19
C ASP A 130 -16.93 -1.82 9.31
N LEU A 131 -18.07 -1.66 8.66
CA LEU A 131 -18.33 -0.61 7.66
C LEU A 131 -18.12 0.79 8.22
N LYS A 132 -18.44 1.03 9.51
CA LYS A 132 -18.20 2.33 10.17
C LYS A 132 -16.72 2.65 10.30
N ARG A 133 -15.90 1.63 10.55
CA ARG A 133 -14.44 1.76 10.67
C ARG A 133 -13.74 1.84 9.30
N ILE A 134 -14.43 1.42 8.21
CA ILE A 134 -13.96 1.55 6.82
C ILE A 134 -14.28 2.93 6.26
N PRO A 135 -14.97 3.82 6.91
CA PRO A 135 -15.91 4.89 6.55
C PRO A 135 -16.66 4.60 5.22
N PHE A 136 -17.51 3.54 5.26
CA PHE A 136 -18.40 3.19 4.17
C PHE A 136 -19.86 3.33 4.63
N GLU A 137 -20.65 4.10 3.90
CA GLU A 137 -22.06 4.42 4.17
C GLU A 137 -22.96 3.76 3.11
N PRO A 138 -23.51 2.57 3.35
CA PRO A 138 -24.27 1.82 2.35
C PRO A 138 -25.72 2.31 2.21
N THR A 139 -26.04 3.54 2.59
CA THR A 139 -27.42 4.07 2.54
C THR A 139 -27.98 3.97 1.13
N GLY A 140 -29.10 3.25 0.99
CA GLY A 140 -29.77 3.00 -0.30
C GLY A 140 -29.11 1.91 -1.16
N LEU A 141 -28.06 1.24 -0.67
CA LEU A 141 -27.41 0.12 -1.34
C LEU A 141 -27.87 -1.20 -0.70
N GLU A 142 -28.21 -2.19 -1.51
CA GLU A 142 -28.54 -3.54 -1.06
C GLU A 142 -27.39 -4.48 -1.35
N ALA A 143 -26.77 -5.01 -0.29
CA ALA A 143 -25.69 -5.98 -0.40
C ALA A 143 -26.16 -7.26 -1.09
N ARG A 144 -25.29 -7.85 -1.92
CA ARG A 144 -25.51 -9.17 -2.53
C ARG A 144 -24.56 -10.19 -1.91
N SER A 145 -25.11 -11.32 -1.47
CA SER A 145 -24.29 -12.40 -0.91
C SER A 145 -23.46 -13.08 -2.01
N GLN A 146 -22.16 -13.29 -1.71
CA GLN A 146 -21.25 -14.04 -2.57
C GLN A 146 -20.22 -14.78 -1.71
N GLY A 147 -20.12 -16.10 -1.86
CA GLY A 147 -19.29 -16.93 -0.99
C GLY A 147 -19.72 -16.84 0.48
N SER A 148 -18.77 -16.58 1.37
CA SER A 148 -19.01 -16.33 2.79
C SER A 148 -19.13 -14.84 3.14
N TRP A 149 -19.33 -13.98 2.16
CA TRP A 149 -19.32 -12.53 2.32
C TRP A 149 -20.35 -11.84 1.43
N GLN A 150 -20.20 -10.53 1.24
CA GLN A 150 -21.11 -9.67 0.49
C GLN A 150 -20.37 -8.70 -0.42
N VAL A 151 -21.01 -8.34 -1.52
CA VAL A 151 -20.58 -7.28 -2.43
C VAL A 151 -21.66 -6.20 -2.50
N TRP A 152 -21.24 -4.97 -2.76
CA TRP A 152 -22.10 -3.80 -2.78
C TRP A 152 -22.19 -3.25 -4.20
N PRO A 153 -23.39 -3.01 -4.73
CA PRO A 153 -23.56 -2.37 -6.03
C PRO A 153 -23.30 -0.87 -5.91
N LEU A 154 -22.35 -0.34 -6.67
CA LEU A 154 -22.10 1.08 -6.79
C LEU A 154 -22.59 1.58 -8.13
N ASP A 155 -23.46 2.59 -8.11
CA ASP A 155 -23.85 3.34 -9.29
C ASP A 155 -22.80 4.44 -9.54
N ILE A 156 -21.98 4.21 -10.57
CA ILE A 156 -20.86 5.09 -10.92
C ILE A 156 -21.14 5.96 -12.14
N GLU A 157 -22.38 6.01 -12.63
CA GLU A 157 -22.74 6.90 -13.74
C GLU A 157 -22.72 8.37 -13.32
N GLU A 158 -22.26 9.23 -14.20
CA GLU A 158 -22.50 10.66 -14.04
C GLU A 158 -24.00 10.94 -14.20
N LYS A 159 -24.61 11.50 -13.16
CA LYS A 159 -25.93 12.13 -13.32
C LYS A 159 -25.74 13.29 -14.31
N GLN A 160 -26.00 13.04 -15.60
CA GLN A 160 -26.07 14.11 -16.57
C GLN A 160 -27.29 14.99 -16.21
N ASP A 161 -27.06 16.27 -16.00
CA ASP A 161 -28.11 17.27 -15.71
C ASP A 161 -29.10 17.49 -16.88
N HIS A 162 -29.09 16.61 -17.87
CA HIS A 162 -30.03 16.66 -19.00
C HIS A 162 -31.13 15.59 -18.88
N PRO A 163 -32.41 16.00 -18.78
CA PRO A 163 -33.55 15.08 -18.63
C PRO A 163 -33.81 14.16 -19.84
N SER A 164 -33.09 14.31 -20.94
CA SER A 164 -33.34 13.62 -22.20
C SER A 164 -32.28 12.59 -22.62
N ALA A 165 -31.22 12.39 -21.84
CA ALA A 165 -30.28 11.32 -22.10
C ALA A 165 -30.89 9.99 -21.61
N ASN A 166 -31.11 9.05 -22.51
CA ASN A 166 -31.42 7.66 -22.17
C ASN A 166 -30.45 7.20 -21.07
N ARG A 167 -30.98 6.77 -19.90
CA ARG A 167 -30.18 6.04 -18.92
C ARG A 167 -29.45 4.94 -19.67
N SER A 168 -28.13 5.01 -19.72
CA SER A 168 -27.38 3.85 -20.17
C SER A 168 -27.68 2.75 -19.15
N ASP A 169 -28.17 1.60 -19.60
CA ASP A 169 -28.44 0.41 -18.78
C ASP A 169 -27.11 -0.23 -18.33
N SER A 170 -26.10 0.56 -17.93
CA SER A 170 -24.87 -0.02 -17.42
C SER A 170 -25.14 -0.62 -16.03
N ALA A 171 -24.80 -1.89 -15.89
CA ALA A 171 -24.96 -2.59 -14.61
C ALA A 171 -24.06 -1.93 -13.52
N PRO A 172 -24.54 -1.83 -12.28
CA PRO A 172 -23.75 -1.28 -11.19
C PRO A 172 -22.48 -2.09 -10.97
N VAL A 173 -21.40 -1.41 -10.58
CA VAL A 173 -20.12 -2.06 -10.23
C VAL A 173 -20.26 -2.74 -8.88
N LEU A 174 -20.01 -4.04 -8.84
CA LEU A 174 -20.03 -4.81 -7.60
C LEU A 174 -18.68 -4.78 -6.91
N VAL A 175 -18.62 -4.27 -5.68
CA VAL A 175 -17.38 -4.16 -4.90
C VAL A 175 -17.48 -4.87 -3.55
N ALA A 176 -16.42 -5.55 -3.16
CA ALA A 176 -16.16 -5.99 -1.80
C ALA A 176 -15.43 -4.86 -1.05
N VAL A 177 -15.90 -4.53 0.17
CA VAL A 177 -15.43 -3.34 0.90
C VAL A 177 -14.78 -3.76 2.21
N LEU A 178 -13.50 -3.37 2.42
CA LEU A 178 -12.73 -3.64 3.62
C LEU A 178 -11.65 -2.56 3.86
N SER A 179 -11.01 -2.60 5.02
CA SER A 179 -9.83 -1.76 5.29
C SER A 179 -8.61 -2.60 5.64
N MET A 180 -7.46 -2.18 5.14
CA MET A 180 -6.10 -2.64 5.51
C MET A 180 -5.31 -1.50 6.16
N GLY A 181 -5.98 -0.76 7.10
CA GLY A 181 -5.50 0.51 7.63
C GLY A 181 -6.01 1.72 6.83
N ASN A 182 -6.37 1.52 5.57
CA ASN A 182 -7.03 2.46 4.67
C ASN A 182 -8.15 1.75 3.90
N PRO A 183 -9.20 2.47 3.43
CA PRO A 183 -10.36 1.87 2.79
C PRO A 183 -10.07 1.35 1.39
N HIS A 184 -10.64 0.17 1.08
CA HIS A 184 -10.56 -0.49 -0.23
C HIS A 184 -11.93 -0.95 -0.72
N ALA A 185 -12.19 -0.72 -2.01
CA ALA A 185 -13.31 -1.26 -2.76
C ALA A 185 -12.75 -2.14 -3.89
N VAL A 186 -12.90 -3.46 -3.75
CA VAL A 186 -12.33 -4.44 -4.69
C VAL A 186 -13.43 -4.99 -5.58
N GLN A 187 -13.28 -4.85 -6.88
CA GLN A 187 -14.13 -5.48 -7.89
C GLN A 187 -13.39 -6.62 -8.59
N VAL A 188 -14.14 -7.65 -8.99
CA VAL A 188 -13.63 -8.72 -9.85
C VAL A 188 -13.89 -8.32 -11.30
N VAL A 189 -12.86 -8.43 -12.14
CA VAL A 189 -12.92 -8.13 -13.57
C VAL A 189 -12.46 -9.34 -14.39
N ASP A 190 -12.96 -9.47 -15.61
CA ASP A 190 -12.60 -10.58 -16.49
C ASP A 190 -11.16 -10.42 -17.01
N ASP A 191 -10.76 -9.19 -17.37
CA ASP A 191 -9.42 -8.86 -17.85
C ASP A 191 -8.97 -7.51 -17.30
N VAL A 192 -7.89 -7.54 -16.52
CA VAL A 192 -7.34 -6.35 -15.87
C VAL A 192 -6.68 -5.38 -16.87
N ASP A 193 -6.23 -5.85 -18.03
CA ASP A 193 -5.58 -4.99 -19.03
C ASP A 193 -6.57 -4.10 -19.76
N THR A 194 -7.77 -4.62 -20.01
CA THR A 194 -8.86 -3.89 -20.69
C THR A 194 -9.79 -3.15 -19.70
N ALA A 195 -9.67 -3.42 -18.39
CA ALA A 195 -10.47 -2.76 -17.36
C ALA A 195 -10.28 -1.23 -17.39
N PRO A 196 -11.37 -0.44 -17.28
CA PRO A 196 -11.31 1.03 -17.40
C PRO A 196 -10.83 1.70 -16.10
N VAL A 197 -9.63 1.32 -15.62
CA VAL A 197 -9.11 1.70 -14.28
C VAL A 197 -9.06 3.21 -14.09
N GLN A 198 -8.65 3.98 -15.10
CA GLN A 198 -8.51 5.43 -14.99
C GLN A 198 -9.88 6.14 -14.81
N THR A 199 -10.86 5.75 -15.59
CA THR A 199 -12.18 6.40 -15.59
C THR A 199 -13.09 5.85 -14.50
N GLN A 200 -13.23 4.54 -14.42
CA GLN A 200 -14.08 3.87 -13.43
C GLN A 200 -13.47 3.96 -12.03
N GLY A 201 -12.12 3.81 -11.90
CA GLY A 201 -11.43 3.94 -10.63
C GLY A 201 -11.60 5.31 -10.00
N ALA A 202 -11.49 6.39 -10.80
CA ALA A 202 -11.71 7.76 -10.33
C ALA A 202 -13.16 8.00 -9.83
N ARG A 203 -14.15 7.33 -10.44
CA ARG A 203 -15.56 7.41 -10.02
C ARG A 203 -15.81 6.63 -8.73
N VAL A 204 -15.25 5.41 -8.62
CA VAL A 204 -15.32 4.60 -7.39
C VAL A 204 -14.62 5.31 -6.24
N GLU A 205 -13.42 5.88 -6.48
CA GLU A 205 -12.65 6.62 -5.47
C GLU A 205 -13.48 7.71 -4.80
N ARG A 206 -14.30 8.44 -5.57
CA ARG A 206 -15.10 9.58 -5.13
C ARG A 206 -16.57 9.26 -4.89
N HIS A 207 -16.95 7.99 -4.95
CA HIS A 207 -18.35 7.60 -4.79
C HIS A 207 -18.90 8.05 -3.42
N PRO A 208 -20.14 8.62 -3.36
CA PRO A 208 -20.71 9.18 -2.13
C PRO A 208 -20.76 8.24 -0.94
N ALA A 209 -20.86 6.92 -1.19
CA ALA A 209 -20.81 5.91 -0.12
C ALA A 209 -19.43 5.85 0.60
N PHE A 210 -18.41 6.55 0.10
CA PHE A 210 -17.07 6.65 0.71
C PHE A 210 -16.75 8.10 1.07
N PRO A 211 -17.24 8.64 2.20
CA PRO A 211 -17.06 10.07 2.56
C PRO A 211 -15.60 10.49 2.74
N ARG A 212 -14.69 9.53 2.96
CA ARG A 212 -13.24 9.75 3.03
C ARG A 212 -12.51 9.22 1.80
N ARG A 213 -13.22 9.00 0.68
CA ARG A 213 -12.72 8.34 -0.52
C ARG A 213 -12.19 6.92 -0.26
N VAL A 214 -11.86 6.19 -1.32
CA VAL A 214 -11.49 4.78 -1.26
C VAL A 214 -10.42 4.45 -2.31
N ASN A 215 -9.60 3.43 -2.08
CA ASN A 215 -8.76 2.83 -3.12
C ASN A 215 -9.61 1.83 -3.92
N ALA A 216 -9.68 1.99 -5.24
CA ALA A 216 -10.44 1.12 -6.12
C ALA A 216 -9.54 0.03 -6.72
N GLY A 217 -9.76 -1.22 -6.33
CA GLY A 217 -9.03 -2.39 -6.81
C GLY A 217 -9.76 -3.11 -7.95
N PHE A 218 -9.03 -3.46 -9.01
CA PHE A 218 -9.50 -4.23 -10.16
C PHE A 218 -8.76 -5.57 -10.16
N MET A 219 -9.43 -6.63 -9.73
CA MET A 219 -8.87 -7.95 -9.52
C MET A 219 -9.32 -8.92 -10.61
N GLN A 220 -8.37 -9.43 -11.39
CA GLN A 220 -8.57 -10.56 -12.28
C GLN A 220 -8.11 -11.84 -11.61
N VAL A 221 -9.01 -12.82 -11.47
CA VAL A 221 -8.67 -14.14 -10.94
C VAL A 221 -8.11 -15.01 -12.05
N VAL A 222 -6.82 -15.33 -11.98
CA VAL A 222 -6.15 -16.24 -12.93
C VAL A 222 -6.28 -17.69 -12.48
N SER A 223 -6.14 -17.92 -11.17
CA SER A 223 -6.37 -19.20 -10.49
C SER A 223 -6.67 -18.96 -9.01
N ARG A 224 -7.00 -20.00 -8.25
CA ARG A 224 -7.20 -19.86 -6.81
C ARG A 224 -5.96 -19.34 -6.05
N SER A 225 -4.77 -19.54 -6.60
CA SER A 225 -3.49 -19.11 -6.01
C SER A 225 -2.81 -17.96 -6.75
N ARG A 226 -3.46 -17.38 -7.77
CA ARG A 226 -2.86 -16.28 -8.56
C ARG A 226 -3.92 -15.30 -9.06
N ILE A 227 -3.64 -14.01 -8.84
CA ILE A 227 -4.43 -12.90 -9.38
C ILE A 227 -3.54 -11.89 -10.11
N ARG A 228 -4.15 -11.11 -11.01
CA ARG A 228 -3.59 -9.87 -11.54
C ARG A 228 -4.37 -8.70 -10.97
N LEU A 229 -3.68 -7.62 -10.62
CA LEU A 229 -4.29 -6.51 -9.90
C LEU A 229 -3.81 -5.17 -10.45
N ARG A 230 -4.76 -4.27 -10.66
CA ARG A 230 -4.51 -2.83 -10.83
C ARG A 230 -5.30 -2.07 -9.78
N VAL A 231 -4.72 -0.98 -9.28
CA VAL A 231 -5.35 -0.16 -8.22
C VAL A 231 -5.31 1.31 -8.60
N PHE A 232 -6.47 1.95 -8.52
CA PHE A 232 -6.59 3.41 -8.54
C PHE A 232 -6.59 3.87 -7.08
N GLU A 233 -5.47 4.46 -6.64
CA GLU A 233 -5.28 4.85 -5.25
C GLU A 233 -5.90 6.20 -4.93
N ARG A 234 -6.39 6.32 -3.71
CA ARG A 234 -6.99 7.50 -3.15
C ARG A 234 -6.01 8.69 -3.19
N GLY A 235 -6.34 9.70 -3.99
CA GLY A 235 -5.56 10.94 -4.12
C GLY A 235 -4.30 10.82 -4.99
N ALA A 236 -3.92 9.62 -5.46
CA ALA A 236 -2.72 9.41 -6.26
C ALA A 236 -3.03 8.92 -7.69
N GLY A 237 -4.25 8.42 -7.95
CA GLY A 237 -4.59 7.82 -9.22
C GLY A 237 -4.08 6.38 -9.36
N GLU A 238 -3.93 5.89 -10.59
CA GLU A 238 -3.40 4.55 -10.81
C GLU A 238 -1.90 4.50 -10.56
N THR A 239 -1.47 3.60 -9.66
CA THR A 239 -0.07 3.36 -9.32
C THR A 239 0.44 2.03 -9.89
N LEU A 240 1.76 1.82 -9.86
CA LEU A 240 2.37 0.58 -10.33
C LEU A 240 2.09 -0.60 -9.37
N ALA A 241 2.03 -0.33 -8.06
CA ALA A 241 1.70 -1.33 -7.04
C ALA A 241 1.21 -0.66 -5.75
N CYS A 242 0.10 -1.17 -5.23
CA CYS A 242 -0.46 -0.80 -3.93
C CYS A 242 -0.40 -2.01 -2.99
N GLY A 243 0.46 -1.96 -1.96
CA GLY A 243 0.64 -3.08 -1.02
C GLY A 243 -0.63 -3.40 -0.24
N THR A 244 -1.31 -2.38 0.32
CA THR A 244 -2.59 -2.56 1.03
C THR A 244 -3.71 -2.98 0.08
N GLY A 245 -3.68 -2.52 -1.18
CA GLY A 245 -4.59 -2.95 -2.23
C GLY A 245 -4.44 -4.43 -2.59
N ALA A 246 -3.20 -4.93 -2.65
CA ALA A 246 -2.93 -6.35 -2.87
C ALA A 246 -3.46 -7.21 -1.72
N CYS A 247 -3.22 -6.79 -0.47
CA CYS A 247 -3.77 -7.44 0.72
C CYS A 247 -5.30 -7.44 0.69
N ALA A 248 -5.92 -6.30 0.40
CA ALA A 248 -7.38 -6.16 0.32
C ALA A 248 -7.98 -7.06 -0.77
N ALA A 249 -7.36 -7.13 -1.95
CA ALA A 249 -7.81 -7.97 -3.06
C ALA A 249 -7.80 -9.46 -2.69
N VAL A 250 -6.72 -9.93 -2.07
CA VAL A 250 -6.60 -11.34 -1.64
C VAL A 250 -7.59 -11.66 -0.52
N VAL A 251 -7.71 -10.81 0.51
CA VAL A 251 -8.68 -10.99 1.59
C VAL A 251 -10.10 -11.03 1.04
N ALA A 252 -10.45 -10.10 0.13
CA ALA A 252 -11.74 -10.10 -0.55
C ALA A 252 -11.98 -11.40 -1.31
N GLY A 253 -11.03 -11.81 -2.15
CA GLY A 253 -11.14 -13.03 -2.95
C GLY A 253 -11.29 -14.31 -2.11
N ILE A 254 -10.60 -14.42 -0.98
CA ILE A 254 -10.76 -15.53 -0.02
C ILE A 254 -12.17 -15.53 0.56
N ARG A 255 -12.67 -14.39 1.03
CA ARG A 255 -14.01 -14.23 1.59
C ARG A 255 -15.11 -14.52 0.56
N LEU A 256 -14.89 -14.17 -0.70
CA LEU A 256 -15.79 -14.45 -1.82
C LEU A 256 -15.71 -15.91 -2.31
N GLY A 257 -14.82 -16.74 -1.73
CA GLY A 257 -14.65 -18.16 -2.09
C GLY A 257 -13.87 -18.39 -3.39
N LEU A 258 -13.20 -17.36 -3.90
CA LEU A 258 -12.48 -17.39 -5.18
C LEU A 258 -11.02 -17.81 -5.04
N LEU A 259 -10.40 -17.52 -3.88
CA LEU A 259 -8.97 -17.68 -3.67
C LEU A 259 -8.63 -18.60 -2.50
N ASP A 260 -7.41 -19.13 -2.53
CA ASP A 260 -6.79 -19.89 -1.46
C ASP A 260 -6.11 -18.95 -0.45
N PRO A 261 -5.70 -19.43 0.77
CA PRO A 261 -5.09 -18.59 1.81
C PRO A 261 -3.77 -17.94 1.44
N ARG A 262 -3.06 -18.46 0.42
CA ARG A 262 -1.80 -17.94 -0.10
C ARG A 262 -1.93 -17.67 -1.59
N VAL A 263 -1.68 -16.43 -2.01
CA VAL A 263 -1.91 -15.99 -3.39
C VAL A 263 -0.76 -15.12 -3.88
N ASP A 264 -0.31 -15.42 -5.08
CA ASP A 264 0.60 -14.55 -5.81
C ASP A 264 -0.19 -13.47 -6.55
N VAL A 265 0.17 -12.21 -6.31
CA VAL A 265 -0.46 -11.02 -6.88
C VAL A 265 0.50 -10.40 -7.87
N GLU A 266 0.13 -10.44 -9.15
CA GLU A 266 0.86 -9.76 -10.21
C GLU A 266 0.32 -8.33 -10.35
N THR A 267 1.18 -7.35 -10.11
CA THR A 267 0.92 -5.93 -10.30
C THR A 267 1.75 -5.38 -11.46
N ARG A 268 1.50 -4.16 -11.91
CA ARG A 268 2.31 -3.51 -12.97
C ARG A 268 3.76 -3.27 -12.53
N GLY A 269 4.01 -3.14 -11.22
CA GLY A 269 5.33 -2.89 -10.65
C GLY A 269 6.09 -4.15 -10.23
N GLY A 270 5.44 -5.31 -10.22
CA GLY A 270 6.07 -6.58 -9.83
C GLY A 270 5.13 -7.55 -9.14
N GLN A 271 5.68 -8.64 -8.63
CA GLN A 271 4.93 -9.69 -7.96
C GLN A 271 5.04 -9.57 -6.44
N LEU A 272 3.89 -9.70 -5.77
CA LEU A 272 3.77 -9.84 -4.32
C LEU A 272 3.16 -11.20 -4.00
N THR A 273 3.50 -11.77 -2.83
CA THR A 273 2.81 -12.95 -2.29
C THR A 273 2.06 -12.50 -1.04
N ILE A 274 0.76 -12.72 -1.00
CA ILE A 274 -0.10 -12.38 0.13
C ILE A 274 -0.60 -13.66 0.79
N GLU A 275 -0.50 -13.71 2.11
CA GLU A 275 -0.99 -14.82 2.93
C GLU A 275 -1.96 -14.32 3.99
N TRP A 276 -3.14 -14.93 4.06
CA TRP A 276 -4.10 -14.68 5.13
C TRP A 276 -4.67 -15.98 5.65
N ALA A 277 -4.15 -16.41 6.79
CA ALA A 277 -4.49 -17.69 7.40
C ALA A 277 -5.81 -17.65 8.21
N SER A 278 -6.85 -16.99 7.66
CA SER A 278 -8.20 -17.00 8.29
C SER A 278 -8.93 -18.33 8.11
N ALA A 279 -8.28 -19.35 7.53
CA ALA A 279 -8.87 -20.66 7.21
C ALA A 279 -9.54 -21.38 8.41
N SER A 280 -9.30 -20.92 9.65
CA SER A 280 -9.98 -21.35 10.87
C SER A 280 -11.16 -20.47 11.28
N GLY A 281 -11.60 -19.53 10.44
CA GLY A 281 -12.65 -18.55 10.77
C GLY A 281 -12.19 -17.38 11.63
N ASN A 282 -10.90 -17.28 11.95
CA ASN A 282 -10.34 -16.14 12.68
C ASN A 282 -10.15 -14.93 11.76
N LEU A 283 -11.16 -14.08 11.67
CA LEU A 283 -11.11 -12.85 10.86
C LEU A 283 -10.10 -11.80 11.37
N ALA A 284 -9.60 -11.96 12.58
CA ALA A 284 -8.58 -11.09 13.18
C ALA A 284 -7.14 -11.57 12.92
N ALA A 285 -6.96 -12.65 12.12
CA ALA A 285 -5.63 -13.09 11.72
C ALA A 285 -4.94 -12.00 10.87
N PRO A 286 -3.63 -11.76 11.08
CA PRO A 286 -2.88 -10.79 10.30
C PRO A 286 -2.73 -11.24 8.84
N VAL A 287 -2.64 -10.27 7.96
CA VAL A 287 -2.28 -10.46 6.54
C VAL A 287 -0.78 -10.28 6.40
N LEU A 288 -0.10 -11.26 5.86
CA LEU A 288 1.33 -11.20 5.58
C LEU A 288 1.56 -10.87 4.11
N MET A 289 2.39 -9.86 3.85
CA MET A 289 2.78 -9.46 2.51
C MET A 289 4.27 -9.72 2.30
N THR A 290 4.61 -10.57 1.35
CA THR A 290 5.99 -10.86 0.93
C THR A 290 6.26 -10.28 -0.45
N GLY A 291 7.36 -9.53 -0.60
CA GLY A 291 7.71 -8.93 -1.87
C GLY A 291 9.18 -8.56 -2.00
N PRO A 292 9.59 -8.13 -3.20
CA PRO A 292 10.96 -7.71 -3.46
C PRO A 292 11.26 -6.34 -2.85
N ALA A 293 12.54 -6.10 -2.61
CA ALA A 293 13.12 -4.79 -2.38
C ALA A 293 14.49 -4.78 -3.07
N THR A 294 14.81 -3.73 -3.80
CA THR A 294 16.01 -3.66 -4.64
C THR A 294 16.69 -2.31 -4.47
N THR A 295 17.99 -2.32 -4.23
CA THR A 295 18.84 -1.14 -4.36
C THR A 295 19.06 -0.86 -5.84
N VAL A 296 18.75 0.36 -6.27
CA VAL A 296 18.89 0.79 -7.68
C VAL A 296 20.28 1.41 -7.89
N PHE A 297 20.61 2.42 -7.08
CA PHE A 297 21.92 3.06 -7.07
C PHE A 297 22.15 3.83 -5.76
N GLU A 298 23.38 4.24 -5.53
CA GLU A 298 23.79 5.12 -4.43
C GLU A 298 24.40 6.39 -4.99
N GLY A 299 24.29 7.49 -4.24
CA GLY A 299 24.82 8.77 -4.68
C GLY A 299 24.97 9.80 -3.56
N GLU A 300 25.42 10.95 -3.96
CA GLU A 300 25.49 12.15 -3.12
C GLU A 300 24.78 13.29 -3.86
N ILE A 301 24.13 14.16 -3.10
CA ILE A 301 23.44 15.34 -3.64
C ILE A 301 23.68 16.54 -2.72
N ASP A 302 23.85 17.71 -3.33
CA ASP A 302 23.87 18.98 -2.62
C ASP A 302 22.43 19.49 -2.42
N ILE A 303 22.01 19.56 -1.15
CA ILE A 303 20.68 20.07 -0.79
C ILE A 303 20.78 21.59 -0.58
N PRO A 304 19.95 22.39 -1.27
CA PRO A 304 19.87 23.83 -1.05
C PRO A 304 19.26 24.17 0.33
N GLU A 305 19.46 25.41 0.76
CA GLU A 305 18.77 25.95 1.92
C GLU A 305 17.31 26.24 1.52
N LEU A 306 16.39 25.39 1.98
CA LEU A 306 14.95 25.50 1.76
C LEU A 306 14.23 25.41 3.11
N THR A 307 13.27 26.28 3.31
CA THR A 307 12.43 26.31 4.53
C THR A 307 11.22 25.38 4.40
#